data_ccca7ac69cbde652ab8d0286063436c1
#
_entry.id   ccca7ac69cbde652ab8d0286063436c1
#
_cell.length_a   1.000
_cell.length_b   1.000
_cell.length_c   1.000
_cell.angle_alpha   90.00
_cell.angle_beta   90.00
_cell.angle_gamma   90.00
#
_symmetry.space_group_name_H-M   'P 1'
#
loop_
_entity.id
_entity.type
_entity.pdbx_description
1 polymer ?
#
loop_
_entity_poly.entity_id
_entity_poly.type
_entity_poly.pdbx_seq_one_letter_code
_entity_poly.pdbx_strand_id
1 'polypeptide(L)'
;MAILDRVKVKTKLAVMMGLSALSLIAVIAMATSFTKQRMLDDRIAQYRGIIETAEGSALLLDKEVAAGRITRDEARARFKSQIDGMWFDNHEAYIGAVTLDGKMFANPSLPEIEGKSMADVPDKIRTAMQSLLDAVRDKDETIITYLSAKPGQTERLPKLSLVRKFTPWNVVLNTGGWITDIDAEIQSLYLKIGALALAVLLFSGGIAYLINRDISGALGRLKNSMAALAAGDAAIAIPGVDRRDEIGDMASAVQVFKENAEEVVRLEAAQTEQKAQSERAQREAIRSLGDRFEAGVGQIVGRLSQAAAQMQDTAHSM
;
A
#
# COMPACT_ATOMS: atom_id res chain seq x y z
N MET A 1 4.99 9.61 -20.37
CA MET A 1 4.18 8.52 -20.94
C MET A 1 5.01 7.39 -21.52
N ALA A 2 6.11 7.63 -22.23
CA ALA A 2 6.92 6.61 -22.92
C ALA A 2 7.52 5.46 -22.05
N ILE A 3 7.61 5.60 -20.73
CA ILE A 3 8.17 4.53 -19.86
C ILE A 3 7.13 3.42 -19.62
N LEU A 4 5.86 3.79 -19.48
CA LEU A 4 4.79 2.82 -19.21
C LEU A 4 4.48 1.93 -20.43
N ASP A 5 4.74 2.39 -21.65
CA ASP A 5 4.42 1.64 -22.88
C ASP A 5 5.34 0.41 -23.05
N ARG A 6 6.51 0.41 -22.40
CA ARG A 6 7.48 -0.70 -22.44
C ARG A 6 7.28 -1.74 -21.34
N VAL A 7 6.38 -1.48 -20.38
CA VAL A 7 6.19 -2.33 -19.21
C VAL A 7 4.97 -3.23 -19.40
N LYS A 8 5.13 -4.53 -19.14
CA LYS A 8 4.02 -5.50 -19.22
C LYS A 8 2.92 -5.17 -18.20
N VAL A 9 1.67 -5.46 -18.52
CA VAL A 9 0.51 -5.25 -17.64
C VAL A 9 0.73 -5.83 -16.24
N LYS A 10 1.28 -7.05 -16.14
CA LYS A 10 1.64 -7.70 -14.87
C LYS A 10 2.53 -6.83 -13.99
N THR A 11 3.54 -6.21 -14.57
CA THR A 11 4.49 -5.36 -13.84
C THR A 11 3.84 -4.04 -13.42
N LYS A 12 2.97 -3.46 -14.26
CA LYS A 12 2.22 -2.25 -13.89
C LYS A 12 1.33 -2.50 -12.66
N LEU A 13 0.60 -3.60 -12.64
CA LEU A 13 -0.23 -3.99 -11.50
C LEU A 13 0.60 -4.28 -10.24
N ALA A 14 1.73 -4.97 -10.38
CA ALA A 14 2.63 -5.23 -9.25
C ALA A 14 3.21 -3.93 -8.66
N VAL A 15 3.58 -2.95 -9.49
CA VAL A 15 4.05 -1.63 -9.05
C VAL A 15 2.93 -0.86 -8.32
N MET A 16 1.72 -0.85 -8.86
CA MET A 16 0.57 -0.23 -8.18
C MET A 16 0.31 -0.85 -6.81
N MET A 17 0.34 -2.18 -6.71
CA MET A 17 0.18 -2.88 -5.43
C MET A 17 1.32 -2.57 -4.45
N GLY A 18 2.57 -2.56 -4.94
CA GLY A 18 3.73 -2.19 -4.13
C GLY A 18 3.63 -0.76 -3.60
N LEU A 19 3.19 0.19 -4.43
CA LEU A 19 2.96 1.57 -4.02
C LEU A 19 1.84 1.69 -2.99
N SER A 20 0.74 0.96 -3.17
CA SER A 20 -0.36 0.90 -2.21
C SER A 20 0.07 0.33 -0.86
N ALA A 21 0.90 -0.72 -0.87
CA ALA A 21 1.46 -1.29 0.35
C ALA A 21 2.39 -0.30 1.08
N LEU A 22 3.27 0.39 0.35
CA LEU A 22 4.14 1.42 0.92
C LEU A 22 3.34 2.58 1.50
N SER A 23 2.31 3.04 0.80
CA SER A 23 1.41 4.10 1.29
C SER A 23 0.72 3.69 2.57
N LEU A 24 0.23 2.45 2.66
CA LEU A 24 -0.43 1.94 3.85
C LEU A 24 0.52 1.85 5.04
N ILE A 25 1.75 1.37 4.84
CA ILE A 25 2.79 1.33 5.87
C ILE A 25 3.11 2.76 6.35
N ALA A 26 3.27 3.72 5.45
CA ALA A 26 3.54 5.11 5.80
C ALA A 26 2.39 5.73 6.62
N VAL A 27 1.15 5.49 6.24
CA VAL A 27 -0.04 5.96 6.97
C VAL A 27 -0.11 5.34 8.38
N ILE A 28 0.15 4.04 8.51
CA ILE A 28 0.16 3.36 9.82
C ILE A 28 1.25 3.93 10.71
N ALA A 29 2.48 4.09 10.20
CA ALA A 29 3.59 4.66 10.95
C ALA A 29 3.30 6.09 11.40
N MET A 30 2.72 6.91 10.53
CA MET A 30 2.33 8.29 10.84
C MET A 30 1.21 8.33 11.89
N ALA A 31 0.15 7.54 11.72
CA ALA A 31 -0.99 7.50 12.63
C ALA A 31 -0.57 7.05 14.04
N THR A 32 0.24 6.00 14.15
CA THR A 32 0.72 5.50 15.44
C THR A 32 1.68 6.46 16.11
N SER A 33 2.57 7.13 15.37
CA SER A 33 3.44 8.19 15.91
C SER A 33 2.62 9.37 16.43
N PHE A 34 1.61 9.80 15.68
CA PHE A 34 0.71 10.86 16.11
C PHE A 34 -0.09 10.49 17.36
N THR A 35 -0.61 9.24 17.41
CA THR A 35 -1.34 8.73 18.58
C THR A 35 -0.43 8.69 19.82
N LYS A 36 0.81 8.18 19.69
CA LYS A 36 1.78 8.17 20.79
C LYS A 36 2.06 9.57 21.31
N GLN A 37 2.31 10.53 20.42
CA GLN A 37 2.57 11.91 20.79
C GLN A 37 1.37 12.51 21.53
N ARG A 38 0.18 12.29 21.03
CA ARG A 38 -1.05 12.78 21.67
C ARG A 38 -1.27 12.19 23.06
N MET A 39 -1.04 10.89 23.23
CA MET A 39 -1.13 10.23 24.55
C MET A 39 -0.13 10.84 25.56
N LEU A 40 1.09 11.16 25.11
CA LEU A 40 2.09 11.83 25.94
C LEU A 40 1.65 13.26 26.29
N ASP A 41 1.16 14.04 25.34
CA ASP A 41 0.70 15.40 25.53
C ASP A 41 -0.51 15.46 26.49
N ASP A 42 -1.47 14.54 26.33
CA ASP A 42 -2.63 14.42 27.23
C ASP A 42 -2.16 14.07 28.67
N ARG A 43 -1.20 13.15 28.81
CA ARG A 43 -0.62 12.78 30.09
C ARG A 43 0.08 13.96 30.76
N ILE A 44 0.84 14.75 29.98
CA ILE A 44 1.51 15.96 30.45
C ILE A 44 0.49 17.01 30.89
N ALA A 45 -0.58 17.21 30.13
CA ALA A 45 -1.64 18.14 30.49
C ALA A 45 -2.32 17.75 31.81
N GLN A 46 -2.56 16.44 32.01
CA GLN A 46 -3.08 15.91 33.27
C GLN A 46 -2.12 16.23 34.45
N TYR A 47 -0.83 15.95 34.29
CA TYR A 47 0.16 16.24 35.34
C TYR A 47 0.26 17.72 35.64
N ARG A 48 0.14 18.58 34.62
CA ARG A 48 0.12 20.04 34.81
C ARG A 48 -1.08 20.46 35.67
N GLY A 49 -2.27 19.95 35.40
CA GLY A 49 -3.45 20.25 36.21
C GLY A 49 -3.32 19.79 37.66
N ILE A 50 -2.67 18.63 37.89
CA ILE A 50 -2.40 18.13 39.25
C ILE A 50 -1.43 19.04 40.00
N ILE A 51 -0.31 19.44 39.37
CA ILE A 51 0.67 20.36 40.00
C ILE A 51 0.05 21.74 40.21
N GLU A 52 -0.74 22.27 39.29
CA GLU A 52 -1.44 23.56 39.47
C GLU A 52 -2.42 23.52 40.64
N THR A 53 -3.10 22.43 40.84
CA THR A 53 -4.00 22.23 41.99
C THR A 53 -3.21 22.20 43.30
N ALA A 54 -2.09 21.46 43.36
CA ALA A 54 -1.24 21.42 44.53
C ALA A 54 -0.58 22.79 44.82
N GLU A 55 -0.09 23.48 43.79
CA GLU A 55 0.46 24.83 43.87
C GLU A 55 -0.58 25.84 44.41
N GLY A 56 -1.83 25.75 43.89
CA GLY A 56 -2.95 26.57 44.38
C GLY A 56 -3.20 26.36 45.87
N SER A 57 -3.13 25.13 46.36
CA SER A 57 -3.25 24.81 47.80
C SER A 57 -2.08 25.38 48.60
N ALA A 58 -0.84 25.24 48.09
CA ALA A 58 0.34 25.81 48.75
C ALA A 58 0.27 27.35 48.83
N LEU A 59 -0.20 28.01 47.77
CA LEU A 59 -0.39 29.47 47.72
C LEU A 59 -1.45 29.96 48.75
N LEU A 60 -2.51 29.18 48.94
CA LEU A 60 -3.52 29.51 49.95
C LEU A 60 -2.87 29.44 51.37
N LEU A 61 -2.13 28.42 51.66
CA LEU A 61 -1.39 28.29 52.94
C LEU A 61 -0.33 29.37 53.10
N ASP A 62 0.36 29.77 52.04
CA ASP A 62 1.34 30.88 52.09
C ASP A 62 0.67 32.21 52.40
N LYS A 63 -0.55 32.47 51.89
CA LYS A 63 -1.36 33.64 52.29
C LYS A 63 -1.77 33.61 53.75
N GLU A 64 -2.04 32.44 54.31
CA GLU A 64 -2.33 32.29 55.77
C GLU A 64 -1.07 32.64 56.60
N VAL A 65 0.13 32.24 56.14
CA VAL A 65 1.41 32.63 56.76
C VAL A 65 1.62 34.13 56.69
N ALA A 66 1.43 34.72 55.50
CA ALA A 66 1.56 36.18 55.30
C ALA A 66 0.58 37.01 56.17
N ALA A 67 -0.60 36.45 56.44
CA ALA A 67 -1.60 37.05 57.31
C ALA A 67 -1.31 36.77 58.82
N GLY A 68 -0.24 36.08 59.15
CA GLY A 68 0.14 35.77 60.55
C GLY A 68 -0.83 34.77 61.23
N ARG A 69 -1.67 34.02 60.48
CA ARG A 69 -2.61 33.05 61.06
C ARG A 69 -2.01 31.71 61.38
N ILE A 70 -0.96 31.33 60.63
CA ILE A 70 -0.19 30.10 60.84
C ILE A 70 1.27 30.36 60.63
N THR A 71 2.13 29.53 61.19
CA THR A 71 3.58 29.56 60.91
C THR A 71 3.91 28.92 59.56
N ARG A 72 5.07 29.21 59.02
CA ARG A 72 5.54 28.58 57.78
C ARG A 72 5.72 27.07 57.94
N ASP A 73 6.18 26.61 59.08
CA ASP A 73 6.33 25.17 59.34
C ASP A 73 4.96 24.46 59.41
N GLU A 74 3.99 25.14 60.02
CA GLU A 74 2.62 24.63 60.02
C GLU A 74 1.99 24.58 58.65
N ALA A 75 2.20 25.60 57.80
CA ALA A 75 1.75 25.62 56.41
C ALA A 75 2.37 24.46 55.60
N ARG A 76 3.68 24.24 55.76
CA ARG A 76 4.40 23.12 55.13
C ARG A 76 3.90 21.77 55.62
N ALA A 77 3.65 21.60 56.90
CA ALA A 77 3.12 20.35 57.47
C ALA A 77 1.69 20.05 56.92
N ARG A 78 0.82 21.07 56.87
CA ARG A 78 -0.52 20.95 56.31
C ARG A 78 -0.48 20.60 54.84
N PHE A 79 0.34 21.27 54.04
CA PHE A 79 0.51 20.96 52.61
C PHE A 79 1.05 19.56 52.39
N LYS A 80 2.07 19.14 53.15
CA LYS A 80 2.58 17.78 53.10
C LYS A 80 1.47 16.76 53.37
N SER A 81 0.70 16.92 54.42
CA SER A 81 -0.44 16.03 54.75
C SER A 81 -1.49 15.98 53.62
N GLN A 82 -1.70 17.09 52.90
CA GLN A 82 -2.62 17.11 51.73
C GLN A 82 -2.07 16.28 50.58
N ILE A 83 -0.81 16.49 50.17
CA ILE A 83 -0.23 15.78 49.03
C ILE A 83 0.07 14.31 49.33
N ASP A 84 0.33 13.93 50.60
CA ASP A 84 0.49 12.52 51.00
C ASP A 84 -0.77 11.67 50.72
N GLY A 85 -1.96 12.31 50.79
CA GLY A 85 -3.21 11.68 50.42
C GLY A 85 -3.59 11.72 48.95
N MET A 86 -2.85 12.45 48.11
CA MET A 86 -3.14 12.65 46.71
C MET A 86 -2.46 11.58 45.84
N TRP A 87 -3.17 10.46 45.68
CA TRP A 87 -2.76 9.38 44.78
C TRP A 87 -3.68 9.30 43.57
N PHE A 88 -3.11 8.98 42.43
CA PHE A 88 -3.83 8.80 41.17
C PHE A 88 -3.20 7.66 40.36
N ASP A 89 -3.73 7.35 39.19
CA ASP A 89 -3.33 6.19 38.36
C ASP A 89 -3.29 4.88 39.17
N ASN A 90 -4.43 4.52 39.80
CA ASN A 90 -4.55 3.32 40.63
C ASN A 90 -3.51 3.23 41.78
N HIS A 91 -3.19 4.32 42.44
CA HIS A 91 -2.16 4.43 43.48
C HIS A 91 -0.73 4.16 42.96
N GLU A 92 -0.47 4.36 41.67
CA GLU A 92 0.87 4.30 41.14
C GLU A 92 1.54 5.70 41.11
N ALA A 93 0.77 6.76 40.91
CA ALA A 93 1.29 8.13 40.80
C ALA A 93 0.91 9.00 42.00
N TYR A 94 1.78 9.95 42.33
CA TYR A 94 1.68 10.84 43.50
C TYR A 94 2.43 12.15 43.22
N ILE A 95 2.20 13.14 44.11
CA ILE A 95 2.96 14.39 44.08
C ILE A 95 4.17 14.23 45.02
N GLY A 96 5.36 14.37 44.44
CA GLY A 96 6.61 14.47 45.21
C GLY A 96 7.09 15.90 45.33
N ALA A 97 7.87 16.19 46.35
CA ALA A 97 8.48 17.49 46.52
C ALA A 97 9.90 17.37 47.09
N VAL A 98 10.83 18.16 46.51
CA VAL A 98 12.23 18.24 46.91
C VAL A 98 12.58 19.71 47.14
N THR A 99 13.23 20.04 48.21
CA THR A 99 13.70 21.41 48.45
C THR A 99 14.87 21.74 47.53
N LEU A 100 15.07 23.02 47.19
CA LEU A 100 16.17 23.44 46.32
C LEU A 100 17.56 23.19 46.94
N ASP A 101 17.64 23.05 48.26
CA ASP A 101 18.88 22.65 48.98
C ASP A 101 19.06 21.11 49.02
N GLY A 102 18.21 20.34 48.32
CA GLY A 102 18.40 18.91 48.13
C GLY A 102 17.90 18.02 49.27
N LYS A 103 16.86 18.43 50.01
CA LYS A 103 16.16 17.58 50.99
C LYS A 103 14.87 17.07 50.41
N MET A 104 14.51 15.81 50.68
CA MET A 104 13.21 15.28 50.35
C MET A 104 12.13 15.92 51.25
N PHE A 105 11.30 16.76 50.66
CA PHE A 105 10.21 17.41 51.40
C PHE A 105 9.00 16.50 51.59
N ALA A 106 8.58 15.82 50.53
CA ALA A 106 7.50 14.86 50.54
C ALA A 106 7.68 13.78 49.45
N ASN A 107 7.49 12.53 49.83
CA ASN A 107 7.45 11.39 48.94
C ASN A 107 6.49 10.33 49.47
N PRO A 108 5.19 10.38 49.10
CA PRO A 108 4.19 9.43 49.60
C PRO A 108 4.52 7.96 49.35
N SER A 109 5.31 7.66 48.30
CA SER A 109 5.77 6.31 47.98
C SER A 109 6.88 5.77 48.85
N LEU A 110 7.68 6.67 49.49
CA LEU A 110 8.84 6.34 50.29
C LEU A 110 8.90 7.30 51.49
N PRO A 111 7.97 7.22 52.45
CA PRO A 111 7.94 8.17 53.58
C PRO A 111 9.20 8.16 54.43
N GLU A 112 9.92 7.04 54.46
CA GLU A 112 11.15 6.86 55.24
C GLU A 112 12.35 7.71 54.78
N ILE A 113 12.30 8.30 53.57
CA ILE A 113 13.35 9.20 53.07
C ILE A 113 12.99 10.68 53.26
N GLU A 114 11.81 11.01 53.73
CA GLU A 114 11.37 12.38 53.96
C GLU A 114 12.22 13.07 55.04
N GLY A 115 12.53 14.32 54.80
CA GLY A 115 13.46 15.09 55.63
C GLY A 115 14.93 14.79 55.41
N LYS A 116 15.29 13.68 54.73
CA LYS A 116 16.69 13.31 54.46
C LYS A 116 17.28 14.16 53.33
N SER A 117 18.56 14.43 53.47
CA SER A 117 19.32 15.08 52.40
C SER A 117 19.72 14.08 51.30
N MET A 118 20.15 14.60 50.15
CA MET A 118 20.69 13.74 49.07
C MET A 118 21.89 12.89 49.52
N ALA A 119 22.64 13.31 50.55
CA ALA A 119 23.74 12.54 51.07
C ALA A 119 23.28 11.29 51.87
N ASP A 120 22.08 11.35 52.45
CA ASP A 120 21.56 10.35 53.40
C ASP A 120 20.60 9.34 52.74
N VAL A 121 20.39 9.45 51.43
CA VAL A 121 19.51 8.55 50.66
C VAL A 121 20.34 7.63 49.76
N PRO A 122 19.81 6.45 49.40
CA PRO A 122 20.45 5.56 48.44
C PRO A 122 20.77 6.24 47.11
N ASP A 123 21.85 5.82 46.44
CA ASP A 123 22.33 6.41 45.18
C ASP A 123 21.25 6.52 44.10
N LYS A 124 20.35 5.52 44.00
CA LYS A 124 19.26 5.51 43.03
C LYS A 124 18.26 6.66 43.26
N ILE A 125 17.99 6.97 44.53
CA ILE A 125 17.09 8.06 44.92
C ILE A 125 17.81 9.40 44.76
N ARG A 126 19.06 9.47 45.16
CA ARG A 126 19.93 10.65 44.97
C ARG A 126 19.96 11.08 43.50
N THR A 127 20.17 10.13 42.59
CA THR A 127 20.16 10.39 41.13
C THR A 127 18.82 10.94 40.64
N ALA A 128 17.71 10.40 41.13
CA ALA A 128 16.37 10.91 40.77
C ALA A 128 16.17 12.33 41.33
N MET A 129 16.50 12.60 42.60
CA MET A 129 16.42 13.94 43.19
C MET A 129 17.28 14.96 42.42
N GLN A 130 18.51 14.57 42.06
CA GLN A 130 19.42 15.40 41.28
C GLN A 130 18.81 15.74 39.91
N SER A 131 18.23 14.74 39.24
CA SER A 131 17.55 14.95 37.93
C SER A 131 16.39 15.95 38.03
N LEU A 132 15.61 15.92 39.11
CA LEU A 132 14.53 16.88 39.36
C LEU A 132 15.05 18.31 39.56
N LEU A 133 16.13 18.48 40.37
CA LEU A 133 16.73 19.78 40.66
C LEU A 133 17.44 20.36 39.44
N ASP A 134 18.20 19.56 38.70
CA ASP A 134 18.85 20.00 37.46
C ASP A 134 17.86 20.42 36.38
N ALA A 135 16.71 19.75 36.32
CA ALA A 135 15.66 20.03 35.36
C ALA A 135 15.07 21.45 35.46
N VAL A 136 15.03 22.00 36.69
CA VAL A 136 14.47 23.33 36.95
C VAL A 136 15.56 24.36 37.29
N ARG A 137 16.83 24.07 36.99
CA ARG A 137 17.95 25.01 37.30
C ARG A 137 17.71 26.35 36.60
N ASP A 138 17.41 26.32 35.32
CA ASP A 138 17.24 27.49 34.43
C ASP A 138 15.80 27.71 33.98
N LYS A 139 14.84 26.93 34.51
CA LYS A 139 13.41 26.98 34.11
C LYS A 139 12.55 26.84 35.36
N ASP A 140 11.35 27.43 35.31
CA ASP A 140 10.38 27.25 36.37
C ASP A 140 9.55 25.97 36.21
N GLU A 141 9.38 25.51 35.00
CA GLU A 141 8.68 24.26 34.66
C GLU A 141 9.41 23.52 33.54
N THR A 142 9.44 22.20 33.63
CA THR A 142 9.93 21.33 32.55
C THR A 142 9.39 19.94 32.71
N ILE A 143 9.53 19.14 31.61
CA ILE A 143 9.17 17.73 31.57
C ILE A 143 10.45 16.93 31.41
N ILE A 144 10.60 15.92 32.23
CA ILE A 144 11.75 15.02 32.17
C ILE A 144 11.31 13.57 32.19
N THR A 145 12.17 12.71 31.62
CA THR A 145 12.05 11.26 31.77
C THR A 145 13.27 10.74 32.49
N TYR A 146 13.04 10.01 33.56
CA TYR A 146 14.12 9.39 34.36
C TYR A 146 13.70 7.99 34.82
N LEU A 147 14.66 7.19 35.25
CA LEU A 147 14.38 5.84 35.72
C LEU A 147 13.92 5.89 37.20
N SER A 148 12.73 5.32 37.49
CA SER A 148 12.18 5.23 38.84
C SER A 148 11.45 3.90 39.02
N ALA A 149 11.44 3.37 40.23
CA ALA A 149 10.66 2.19 40.55
C ALA A 149 9.20 2.58 40.86
N LYS A 150 8.27 1.74 40.49
CA LYS A 150 6.86 1.88 40.91
C LYS A 150 6.76 1.66 42.44
N PRO A 151 5.74 2.24 43.10
CA PRO A 151 5.50 1.98 44.50
C PRO A 151 5.47 0.47 44.82
N GLY A 152 6.24 0.06 45.84
CA GLY A 152 6.35 -1.35 46.21
C GLY A 152 7.14 -2.27 45.26
N GLN A 153 7.75 -1.73 44.20
CA GLN A 153 8.57 -2.49 43.25
C GLN A 153 10.03 -2.08 43.31
N THR A 154 10.93 -2.94 42.82
CA THR A 154 12.37 -2.66 42.76
C THR A 154 12.90 -2.40 41.36
N GLU A 155 12.14 -2.82 40.34
CA GLU A 155 12.46 -2.58 38.95
C GLU A 155 12.32 -1.10 38.61
N ARG A 156 13.33 -0.56 37.91
CA ARG A 156 13.33 0.84 37.47
C ARG A 156 12.88 0.94 36.04
N LEU A 157 11.78 1.65 35.84
CA LEU A 157 11.15 1.88 34.55
C LEU A 157 11.19 3.38 34.20
N PRO A 158 11.15 3.75 32.92
CA PRO A 158 11.05 5.13 32.48
C PRO A 158 9.81 5.81 33.06
N LYS A 159 10.03 6.85 33.87
CA LYS A 159 8.97 7.69 34.46
C LYS A 159 8.99 9.06 33.81
N LEU A 160 7.90 9.44 33.17
CA LEU A 160 7.68 10.79 32.64
C LEU A 160 7.15 11.65 33.79
N SER A 161 7.80 12.79 34.07
CA SER A 161 7.39 13.68 35.15
C SER A 161 7.37 15.13 34.69
N LEU A 162 6.35 15.83 35.12
CA LEU A 162 6.32 17.29 35.11
C LEU A 162 6.94 17.77 36.41
N VAL A 163 7.87 18.70 36.29
CA VAL A 163 8.65 19.26 37.40
C VAL A 163 8.45 20.76 37.38
N ARG A 164 8.06 21.34 38.50
CA ARG A 164 7.78 22.80 38.62
C ARG A 164 8.37 23.35 39.93
N LYS A 165 9.02 24.51 39.85
CA LYS A 165 9.56 25.23 40.96
C LYS A 165 8.47 26.03 41.68
N PHE A 166 8.31 25.82 42.97
CA PHE A 166 7.46 26.67 43.81
C PHE A 166 8.35 27.59 44.66
N THR A 167 8.61 28.77 44.15
CA THR A 167 9.57 29.76 44.69
C THR A 167 9.24 30.22 46.10
N PRO A 168 7.96 30.43 46.54
CA PRO A 168 7.69 30.92 47.89
C PRO A 168 8.28 30.05 49.00
N TRP A 169 8.40 28.75 48.77
CA TRP A 169 8.91 27.80 49.76
C TRP A 169 10.24 27.16 49.38
N ASN A 170 10.85 27.56 48.27
CA ASN A 170 12.07 26.98 47.73
C ASN A 170 11.99 25.46 47.58
N VAL A 171 10.84 24.98 47.04
CA VAL A 171 10.62 23.57 46.74
C VAL A 171 10.37 23.35 45.26
N VAL A 172 10.67 22.17 44.80
CA VAL A 172 10.37 21.65 43.46
C VAL A 172 9.27 20.60 43.61
N LEU A 173 8.12 20.89 43.08
CA LEU A 173 7.03 19.96 43.01
C LEU A 173 7.19 19.09 41.75
N ASN A 174 6.92 17.82 41.88
CA ASN A 174 6.94 16.92 40.74
C ASN A 174 5.78 15.92 40.81
N THR A 175 5.25 15.59 39.67
CA THR A 175 4.31 14.48 39.51
C THR A 175 4.55 13.81 38.20
N GLY A 176 4.23 12.52 38.08
CA GLY A 176 4.44 11.76 36.87
C GLY A 176 4.11 10.29 37.00
N GLY A 177 4.09 9.60 35.89
CA GLY A 177 3.81 8.17 35.82
C GLY A 177 4.74 7.46 34.83
N TRP A 178 4.64 6.15 34.84
CA TRP A 178 5.45 5.30 33.97
C TRP A 178 4.84 5.26 32.57
N ILE A 179 5.70 5.34 31.55
CA ILE A 179 5.26 5.38 30.13
C ILE A 179 5.24 3.99 29.47
N THR A 180 5.53 2.95 30.24
CA THR A 180 5.52 1.56 29.74
C THR A 180 4.14 1.07 29.33
N ASP A 181 3.08 1.59 29.91
CA ASP A 181 1.69 1.35 29.52
C ASP A 181 1.39 1.92 28.13
N ILE A 182 1.87 3.13 27.84
CA ILE A 182 1.75 3.77 26.52
C ILE A 182 2.45 2.92 25.47
N ASP A 183 3.68 2.45 25.74
CA ASP A 183 4.42 1.62 24.80
C ASP A 183 3.70 0.27 24.53
N ALA A 184 3.12 -0.35 25.55
CA ALA A 184 2.34 -1.58 25.40
C ALA A 184 1.06 -1.37 24.60
N GLU A 185 0.36 -0.25 24.83
CA GLU A 185 -0.86 0.11 24.10
C GLU A 185 -0.57 0.38 22.63
N ILE A 186 0.51 1.13 22.35
CA ILE A 186 0.97 1.39 20.98
C ILE A 186 1.38 0.09 20.28
N GLN A 187 2.08 -0.83 20.95
CA GLN A 187 2.43 -2.13 20.39
C GLN A 187 1.17 -2.95 20.04
N SER A 188 0.17 -2.96 20.92
CA SER A 188 -1.13 -3.60 20.64
C SER A 188 -1.81 -2.97 19.42
N LEU A 189 -1.76 -1.66 19.29
CA LEU A 189 -2.30 -0.92 18.16
C LEU A 189 -1.60 -1.28 16.85
N TYR A 190 -0.27 -1.35 16.85
CA TYR A 190 0.51 -1.83 15.68
C TYR A 190 0.09 -3.21 15.23
N LEU A 191 -0.09 -4.15 16.16
CA LEU A 191 -0.49 -5.52 15.82
C LEU A 191 -1.91 -5.55 15.22
N LYS A 192 -2.87 -4.84 15.81
CA LYS A 192 -4.26 -4.79 15.32
C LYS A 192 -4.38 -4.14 13.95
N ILE A 193 -3.78 -2.96 13.79
CA ILE A 193 -3.82 -2.23 12.51
C ILE A 193 -2.99 -2.97 11.46
N GLY A 194 -1.84 -3.53 11.82
CA GLY A 194 -1.00 -4.30 10.94
C GLY A 194 -1.68 -5.57 10.41
N ALA A 195 -2.40 -6.29 11.27
CA ALA A 195 -3.19 -7.46 10.87
C ALA A 195 -4.32 -7.07 9.90
N LEU A 196 -5.03 -5.98 10.19
CA LEU A 196 -6.08 -5.47 9.29
C LEU A 196 -5.49 -5.04 7.93
N ALA A 197 -4.39 -4.32 7.94
CA ALA A 197 -3.68 -3.88 6.73
C ALA A 197 -3.22 -5.07 5.89
N LEU A 198 -2.67 -6.11 6.52
CA LEU A 198 -2.28 -7.34 5.85
C LEU A 198 -3.49 -8.04 5.21
N ALA A 199 -4.61 -8.13 5.92
CA ALA A 199 -5.84 -8.72 5.36
C ALA A 199 -6.34 -7.95 4.13
N VAL A 200 -6.34 -6.62 4.18
CA VAL A 200 -6.70 -5.76 3.03
C VAL A 200 -5.74 -5.95 1.85
N LEU A 201 -4.43 -6.04 2.11
CA LEU A 201 -3.42 -6.28 1.07
C LEU A 201 -3.57 -7.67 0.43
N LEU A 202 -3.82 -8.71 1.22
CA LEU A 202 -4.05 -10.06 0.70
C LEU A 202 -5.34 -10.12 -0.13
N PHE A 203 -6.40 -9.48 0.32
CA PHE A 203 -7.67 -9.43 -0.40
C PHE A 203 -7.55 -8.67 -1.72
N SER A 204 -6.99 -7.45 -1.70
CA SER A 204 -6.78 -6.65 -2.91
C SER A 204 -5.79 -7.30 -3.86
N GLY A 205 -4.75 -7.96 -3.32
CA GLY A 205 -3.78 -8.74 -4.09
C GLY A 205 -4.41 -9.94 -4.77
N GLY A 206 -5.29 -10.64 -4.09
CA GLY A 206 -6.07 -11.74 -4.66
C GLY A 206 -6.94 -11.29 -5.82
N ILE A 207 -7.67 -10.19 -5.64
CA ILE A 207 -8.49 -9.60 -6.72
C ILE A 207 -7.60 -9.16 -7.90
N ALA A 208 -6.51 -8.44 -7.64
CA ALA A 208 -5.60 -7.99 -8.69
C ALA A 208 -4.96 -9.17 -9.45
N TYR A 209 -4.64 -10.27 -8.75
CA TYR A 209 -4.17 -11.50 -9.37
C TYR A 209 -5.21 -12.12 -10.31
N LEU A 210 -6.47 -12.22 -9.86
CA LEU A 210 -7.57 -12.76 -10.68
C LEU A 210 -7.82 -11.92 -11.93
N ILE A 211 -7.89 -10.61 -11.79
CA ILE A 211 -8.04 -9.66 -12.89
C ILE A 211 -6.88 -9.78 -13.88
N ASN A 212 -5.64 -9.78 -13.36
CA ASN A 212 -4.47 -9.93 -14.22
C ASN A 212 -4.47 -11.25 -15.00
N ARG A 213 -4.84 -12.35 -14.34
CA ARG A 213 -4.92 -13.68 -14.96
C ARG A 213 -5.96 -13.69 -16.09
N ASP A 214 -7.13 -13.11 -15.84
CA ASP A 214 -8.21 -13.05 -16.82
C ASP A 214 -7.83 -12.18 -18.03
N ILE A 215 -7.45 -10.92 -17.81
CA ILE A 215 -7.12 -9.98 -18.89
C ILE A 215 -5.89 -10.44 -19.68
N SER A 216 -4.78 -10.73 -18.99
CA SER A 216 -3.52 -11.13 -19.66
C SER A 216 -3.67 -12.48 -20.39
N GLY A 217 -4.48 -13.40 -19.85
CA GLY A 217 -4.77 -14.67 -20.47
C GLY A 217 -5.63 -14.49 -21.73
N ALA A 218 -6.68 -13.69 -21.67
CA ALA A 218 -7.57 -13.42 -22.81
C ALA A 218 -6.83 -12.69 -23.95
N LEU A 219 -6.09 -11.64 -23.64
CA LEU A 219 -5.26 -10.90 -24.61
C LEU A 219 -4.18 -11.79 -25.24
N GLY A 220 -3.57 -12.67 -24.43
CA GLY A 220 -2.59 -13.63 -24.92
C GLY A 220 -3.17 -14.60 -25.94
N ARG A 221 -4.36 -15.15 -25.68
CA ARG A 221 -5.07 -16.05 -26.59
C ARG A 221 -5.45 -15.31 -27.88
N LEU A 222 -6.01 -14.11 -27.76
CA LEU A 222 -6.42 -13.32 -28.92
C LEU A 222 -5.22 -12.94 -29.81
N LYS A 223 -4.09 -12.54 -29.19
CA LYS A 223 -2.83 -12.31 -29.92
C LYS A 223 -2.39 -13.54 -30.71
N ASN A 224 -2.45 -14.74 -30.09
CA ASN A 224 -2.06 -15.98 -30.76
C ASN A 224 -3.00 -16.32 -31.93
N SER A 225 -4.31 -16.13 -31.77
CA SER A 225 -5.28 -16.31 -32.85
C SER A 225 -5.04 -15.34 -34.01
N MET A 226 -4.72 -14.06 -33.72
CA MET A 226 -4.34 -13.09 -34.74
C MET A 226 -3.06 -13.48 -35.48
N ALA A 227 -2.06 -14.01 -34.77
CA ALA A 227 -0.82 -14.46 -35.38
C ALA A 227 -1.03 -15.67 -36.30
N ALA A 228 -1.86 -16.62 -35.89
CA ALA A 228 -2.23 -17.78 -36.72
C ALA A 228 -3.04 -17.38 -37.95
N LEU A 229 -4.01 -16.48 -37.81
CA LEU A 229 -4.76 -15.92 -38.92
C LEU A 229 -3.86 -15.22 -39.94
N ALA A 230 -2.89 -14.41 -39.43
CA ALA A 230 -1.89 -13.76 -40.30
C ALA A 230 -0.95 -14.75 -40.99
N ALA A 231 -0.75 -15.95 -40.44
CA ALA A 231 0.00 -17.04 -41.06
C ALA A 231 -0.83 -17.86 -42.08
N GLY A 232 -2.09 -17.49 -42.29
CA GLY A 232 -3.01 -18.15 -43.27
C GLY A 232 -3.89 -19.25 -42.67
N ASP A 233 -3.85 -19.47 -41.34
CA ASP A 233 -4.74 -20.44 -40.69
C ASP A 233 -6.11 -19.79 -40.40
N ALA A 234 -6.96 -19.80 -41.41
CA ALA A 234 -8.32 -19.29 -41.32
C ALA A 234 -9.28 -20.23 -40.53
N ALA A 235 -8.86 -21.50 -40.24
CA ALA A 235 -9.71 -22.44 -39.51
C ALA A 235 -9.65 -22.22 -37.97
N ILE A 236 -8.77 -21.33 -37.48
CA ILE A 236 -8.59 -21.09 -36.03
C ILE A 236 -9.85 -20.53 -35.38
N ALA A 237 -10.19 -21.03 -34.18
CA ALA A 237 -11.26 -20.46 -33.37
C ALA A 237 -10.81 -19.14 -32.71
N ILE A 238 -11.67 -18.13 -32.69
CA ILE A 238 -11.40 -16.87 -32.00
C ILE A 238 -11.99 -16.96 -30.58
N PRO A 239 -11.14 -17.03 -29.52
CA PRO A 239 -11.64 -17.16 -28.17
C PRO A 239 -12.11 -15.80 -27.63
N GLY A 240 -13.22 -15.82 -26.88
CA GLY A 240 -13.71 -14.65 -26.18
C GLY A 240 -14.76 -13.83 -26.90
N VAL A 241 -15.30 -14.31 -28.01
CA VAL A 241 -16.41 -13.65 -28.76
C VAL A 241 -17.67 -13.52 -27.88
N ASP A 242 -17.87 -14.46 -26.93
CA ASP A 242 -19.02 -14.44 -26.01
C ASP A 242 -18.83 -13.49 -24.81
N ARG A 243 -17.69 -12.84 -24.65
CA ARG A 243 -17.43 -11.89 -23.56
C ARG A 243 -18.25 -10.61 -23.80
N ARG A 244 -18.63 -9.97 -22.68
CA ARG A 244 -19.42 -8.72 -22.69
C ARG A 244 -18.60 -7.53 -22.17
N ASP A 245 -17.29 -7.56 -22.37
CA ASP A 245 -16.32 -6.52 -22.01
C ASP A 245 -15.51 -6.08 -23.23
N GLU A 246 -14.59 -5.16 -23.07
CA GLU A 246 -13.74 -4.60 -24.12
C GLU A 246 -12.91 -5.68 -24.84
N ILE A 247 -12.59 -6.77 -24.15
CA ILE A 247 -11.91 -7.93 -24.75
C ILE A 247 -12.86 -8.69 -25.69
N GLY A 248 -14.14 -8.77 -25.35
CA GLY A 248 -15.19 -9.31 -26.22
C GLY A 248 -15.35 -8.50 -27.49
N ASP A 249 -15.34 -7.18 -27.37
CA ASP A 249 -15.42 -6.29 -28.55
C ASP A 249 -14.20 -6.49 -29.46
N MET A 250 -13.01 -6.63 -28.90
CA MET A 250 -11.77 -6.96 -29.64
C MET A 250 -11.88 -8.34 -30.32
N ALA A 251 -12.38 -9.36 -29.61
CA ALA A 251 -12.55 -10.70 -30.17
C ALA A 251 -13.55 -10.70 -31.34
N SER A 252 -14.64 -9.95 -31.22
CA SER A 252 -15.63 -9.78 -32.29
C SER A 252 -15.03 -9.09 -33.52
N ALA A 253 -14.22 -8.06 -33.33
CA ALA A 253 -13.51 -7.43 -34.44
C ALA A 253 -12.53 -8.41 -35.13
N VAL A 254 -11.82 -9.25 -34.36
CA VAL A 254 -10.94 -10.29 -34.92
C VAL A 254 -11.75 -11.37 -35.65
N GLN A 255 -12.94 -11.70 -35.19
CA GLN A 255 -13.84 -12.63 -35.87
C GLN A 255 -14.23 -12.12 -37.24
N VAL A 256 -14.55 -10.83 -37.38
CA VAL A 256 -14.83 -10.20 -38.70
C VAL A 256 -13.62 -10.27 -39.62
N PHE A 257 -12.40 -10.07 -39.06
CA PHE A 257 -11.18 -10.26 -39.86
C PHE A 257 -11.00 -11.69 -40.37
N LYS A 258 -11.31 -12.67 -39.52
CA LYS A 258 -11.28 -14.08 -39.90
C LYS A 258 -12.26 -14.37 -41.05
N GLU A 259 -13.51 -13.92 -40.92
CA GLU A 259 -14.54 -14.08 -41.96
C GLU A 259 -14.13 -13.48 -43.30
N ASN A 260 -13.53 -12.29 -43.28
CA ASN A 260 -12.97 -11.67 -44.47
C ASN A 260 -11.81 -12.48 -45.09
N ALA A 261 -10.92 -13.03 -44.23
CA ALA A 261 -9.82 -13.87 -44.71
C ALA A 261 -10.32 -15.18 -45.33
N GLU A 262 -11.32 -15.83 -44.75
CA GLU A 262 -11.96 -17.02 -45.31
C GLU A 262 -12.61 -16.71 -46.64
N GLU A 263 -13.28 -15.57 -46.80
CA GLU A 263 -13.89 -15.13 -48.07
C GLU A 263 -12.84 -14.89 -49.16
N VAL A 264 -11.70 -14.26 -48.84
CA VAL A 264 -10.58 -14.05 -49.77
C VAL A 264 -10.05 -15.40 -50.29
N VAL A 265 -9.80 -16.35 -49.38
CA VAL A 265 -9.31 -17.69 -49.73
C VAL A 265 -10.34 -18.41 -50.65
N ARG A 266 -11.63 -18.28 -50.36
CA ARG A 266 -12.69 -18.85 -51.15
C ARG A 266 -12.76 -18.24 -52.57
N LEU A 267 -12.63 -16.91 -52.67
CA LEU A 267 -12.61 -16.21 -53.96
C LEU A 267 -11.36 -16.56 -54.79
N GLU A 268 -10.19 -16.67 -54.19
CA GLU A 268 -8.96 -17.11 -54.87
C GLU A 268 -9.05 -18.54 -55.39
N ALA A 269 -9.64 -19.46 -54.62
CA ALA A 269 -9.89 -20.82 -55.03
C ALA A 269 -10.86 -20.87 -56.21
N ALA A 270 -11.99 -20.12 -56.15
CA ALA A 270 -12.97 -20.02 -57.22
C ALA A 270 -12.36 -19.41 -58.50
N GLN A 271 -11.54 -18.38 -58.38
CA GLN A 271 -10.83 -17.76 -59.49
C GLN A 271 -9.83 -18.71 -60.16
N THR A 272 -9.10 -19.49 -59.33
CA THR A 272 -8.18 -20.51 -59.85
C THR A 272 -8.90 -21.62 -60.60
N GLU A 273 -10.04 -22.06 -60.10
CA GLU A 273 -10.90 -23.07 -60.76
C GLU A 273 -11.47 -22.52 -62.07
N GLN A 274 -12.00 -21.30 -62.07
CA GLN A 274 -12.49 -20.63 -63.26
C GLN A 274 -11.42 -20.48 -64.36
N LYS A 275 -10.19 -20.11 -63.94
CA LYS A 275 -9.05 -20.04 -64.87
C LYS A 275 -8.72 -21.41 -65.46
N ALA A 276 -8.66 -22.46 -64.63
CA ALA A 276 -8.41 -23.82 -65.08
C ALA A 276 -9.52 -24.33 -66.05
N GLN A 277 -10.77 -23.99 -65.77
CA GLN A 277 -11.88 -24.33 -66.69
C GLN A 277 -11.78 -23.56 -68.01
N SER A 278 -11.44 -22.25 -67.99
CA SER A 278 -11.23 -21.45 -69.17
C SER A 278 -10.06 -21.98 -70.04
N GLU A 279 -8.95 -22.35 -69.42
CA GLU A 279 -7.81 -22.95 -70.13
C GLU A 279 -8.15 -24.30 -70.75
N ARG A 280 -9.01 -25.15 -70.10
CA ARG A 280 -9.46 -26.44 -70.67
C ARG A 280 -10.35 -26.18 -71.86
N ALA A 281 -11.32 -25.28 -71.70
CA ALA A 281 -12.22 -24.90 -72.80
C ALA A 281 -11.45 -24.31 -73.98
N GLN A 282 -10.44 -23.48 -73.79
CA GLN A 282 -9.63 -22.93 -74.85
C GLN A 282 -8.83 -24.04 -75.58
N ARG A 283 -8.19 -24.98 -74.82
CA ARG A 283 -7.50 -26.13 -75.45
C ARG A 283 -8.39 -27.00 -76.23
N GLU A 284 -9.65 -27.25 -75.82
CA GLU A 284 -10.66 -28.06 -76.50
C GLU A 284 -11.12 -27.35 -77.77
N ALA A 285 -11.34 -26.02 -77.70
CA ALA A 285 -11.65 -25.21 -78.86
C ALA A 285 -10.54 -25.20 -79.93
N ILE A 286 -9.27 -25.07 -79.51
CA ILE A 286 -8.12 -25.15 -80.43
C ILE A 286 -8.00 -26.54 -81.05
N ARG A 287 -8.23 -27.60 -80.31
CA ARG A 287 -8.20 -28.97 -80.78
C ARG A 287 -9.30 -29.21 -81.80
N SER A 288 -10.55 -28.82 -81.49
CA SER A 288 -11.67 -28.88 -82.43
C SER A 288 -11.46 -28.06 -83.70
N LEU A 289 -10.80 -26.90 -83.60
CA LEU A 289 -10.42 -26.09 -84.74
C LEU A 289 -9.39 -26.81 -85.63
N GLY A 290 -8.36 -27.44 -84.99
CA GLY A 290 -7.37 -28.27 -85.67
C GLY A 290 -8.02 -29.46 -86.43
N ASP A 291 -8.89 -30.22 -85.77
CA ASP A 291 -9.62 -31.35 -86.40
C ASP A 291 -10.48 -30.92 -87.54
N ARG A 292 -11.18 -29.78 -87.47
CA ARG A 292 -11.99 -29.21 -88.59
C ARG A 292 -11.09 -28.75 -89.70
N PHE A 293 -9.95 -28.15 -89.42
CA PHE A 293 -8.99 -27.72 -90.43
C PHE A 293 -8.41 -28.91 -91.20
N GLU A 294 -7.99 -29.96 -90.41
CA GLU A 294 -7.49 -31.19 -91.04
C GLU A 294 -8.54 -31.89 -91.95
N ALA A 295 -9.74 -32.00 -91.45
CA ALA A 295 -10.87 -32.54 -92.24
C ALA A 295 -11.17 -31.68 -93.50
N GLY A 296 -11.12 -30.33 -93.33
CA GLY A 296 -11.38 -29.42 -94.47
C GLY A 296 -10.24 -29.49 -95.53
N VAL A 297 -8.99 -29.53 -95.09
CA VAL A 297 -7.85 -29.67 -95.99
C VAL A 297 -7.85 -31.02 -96.68
N GLY A 298 -8.16 -32.10 -95.95
CA GLY A 298 -8.28 -33.45 -96.46
C GLY A 298 -9.36 -33.53 -97.59
N GLN A 299 -10.50 -32.86 -97.41
CA GLN A 299 -11.53 -32.80 -98.38
C GLN A 299 -11.18 -32.04 -99.67
N ILE A 300 -10.43 -30.92 -99.47
CA ILE A 300 -9.92 -30.14 -100.64
C ILE A 300 -8.88 -30.93 -101.44
N VAL A 301 -7.92 -31.58 -100.74
CA VAL A 301 -6.93 -32.46 -101.42
C VAL A 301 -7.58 -33.61 -102.09
N GLY A 302 -8.59 -34.24 -101.51
CA GLY A 302 -9.35 -35.29 -102.12
C GLY A 302 -10.08 -34.83 -103.45
N ARG A 303 -10.71 -33.65 -103.44
CA ARG A 303 -11.28 -33.05 -104.61
C ARG A 303 -10.30 -32.67 -105.70
N LEU A 304 -9.11 -32.18 -105.27
CA LEU A 304 -8.03 -31.86 -106.19
C LEU A 304 -7.45 -33.11 -106.87
N SER A 305 -7.30 -34.19 -106.12
CA SER A 305 -6.85 -35.47 -106.61
C SER A 305 -7.90 -36.09 -107.61
N GLN A 306 -9.18 -35.97 -107.33
CA GLN A 306 -10.25 -36.36 -108.19
C GLN A 306 -10.29 -35.55 -109.48
N ALA A 307 -10.14 -34.22 -109.39
CA ALA A 307 -10.08 -33.33 -110.54
C ALA A 307 -8.83 -33.63 -111.43
N ALA A 308 -7.67 -33.92 -110.78
CA ALA A 308 -6.47 -34.30 -111.54
C ALA A 308 -6.62 -35.65 -112.27
N ALA A 309 -7.25 -36.63 -111.62
CA ALA A 309 -7.52 -37.92 -112.25
C ALA A 309 -8.50 -37.74 -113.43
N GLN A 310 -9.50 -36.91 -113.32
CA GLN A 310 -10.45 -36.60 -114.37
C GLN A 310 -9.82 -35.86 -115.56
N MET A 311 -8.87 -34.95 -115.33
CA MET A 311 -8.04 -34.32 -116.33
C MET A 311 -7.16 -35.33 -117.05
N GLN A 312 -6.57 -36.29 -116.34
CA GLN A 312 -5.74 -37.35 -116.93
C GLN A 312 -6.55 -38.31 -117.83
N ASP A 313 -7.71 -38.66 -117.41
CA ASP A 313 -8.64 -39.45 -118.24
C ASP A 313 -9.07 -38.68 -119.47
N THR A 314 -9.35 -37.37 -119.35
CA THR A 314 -9.75 -36.55 -120.53
C THR A 314 -8.59 -36.41 -121.48
N ALA A 315 -7.31 -36.28 -120.99
CA ALA A 315 -6.11 -36.23 -121.80
C ALA A 315 -5.77 -37.59 -122.52
N HIS A 316 -6.21 -38.72 -122.00
CA HIS A 316 -6.01 -40.05 -122.61
C HIS A 316 -7.12 -40.37 -123.70
N SER A 317 -8.21 -39.62 -123.66
CA SER A 317 -9.30 -39.77 -124.61
C SER A 317 -9.27 -38.81 -125.83
N MET A 318 -8.25 -37.92 -125.89
CA MET A 318 -7.98 -37.13 -127.04
C MET A 318 -6.82 -37.79 -127.88
#